data_40b38c6b58f55eb498ad0a8b32942e98
#
_entry.id   40b38c6b58f55eb498ad0a8b32942e98
#
_cell.length_a   1.000
_cell.length_b   1.000
_cell.length_c   1.000
_cell.angle_alpha   90.00
_cell.angle_beta   90.00
_cell.angle_gamma   90.00
#
_symmetry.space_group_name_H-M   'P 1'
#
loop_
_entity.id
_entity.type
_entity.pdbx_description
1 polymer ?
#
loop_
_entity_poly.entity_id
_entity_poly.type
_entity_poly.pdbx_seq_one_letter_code
_entity_poly.pdbx_strand_id
1 'polypeptide(L)'
;MYNFYASYNKANFYDLFGPTKRSRKGINFGLGINKSLFSDSPKNLDLNLGLSGYYGLNQSPEFQQINFENKTFNTDIFYNLYSSFVFRNLKRSVGAVDFEKGIKSSLTVSSAYTAGNFFPKVQGSLDLGFSLPVKHTALWLRNAFGNSFTKEVNPFTRFGFASFGNNFVDNAASKMYRNTFAFAGLTYDADISIIAKNFYKTVVELSLPPIRYRKFGFFNLFATYSHPTIFAGNLFTKNQESFFKDGKNVELDYDQTYKNIGFQVDTKLVMFSHLSSTFSFGWAKAFSDKKNYQEWMVSLKF
;
A
#
# COMPACT_ATOMS: atom_id res chain seq x y z
N MET A 1 6.37 -22.21 -8.45
CA MET A 1 5.61 -22.65 -7.28
C MET A 1 4.13 -22.47 -7.56
N TYR A 2 3.32 -23.47 -7.27
CA TYR A 2 1.88 -23.45 -7.43
C TYR A 2 1.24 -23.37 -6.04
N ASN A 3 0.27 -22.50 -5.86
CA ASN A 3 -0.45 -22.33 -4.61
C ASN A 3 -1.93 -22.55 -4.88
N PHE A 4 -2.55 -23.36 -4.03
CA PHE A 4 -4.00 -23.57 -4.04
C PHE A 4 -4.50 -23.42 -2.61
N TYR A 5 -5.62 -22.72 -2.45
CA TYR A 5 -6.34 -22.71 -1.19
C TYR A 5 -7.84 -22.70 -1.45
N ALA A 6 -8.58 -23.29 -0.53
CA ALA A 6 -10.03 -23.21 -0.47
C ALA A 6 -10.46 -23.16 0.99
N SER A 7 -11.44 -22.34 1.28
CA SER A 7 -12.03 -22.23 2.61
C SER A 7 -13.53 -22.02 2.55
N TYR A 8 -14.23 -22.51 3.55
CA TYR A 8 -15.65 -22.32 3.71
C TYR A 8 -15.94 -21.72 5.07
N ASN A 9 -16.66 -20.61 5.10
CA ASN A 9 -17.09 -19.97 6.32
C ASN A 9 -18.62 -20.00 6.41
N LYS A 10 -19.14 -20.70 7.40
CA LYS A 10 -20.57 -20.82 7.68
C LYS A 10 -21.06 -19.75 8.66
N ALA A 11 -20.18 -19.26 9.53
CA ALA A 11 -20.50 -18.29 10.55
C ALA A 11 -20.41 -16.85 10.03
N ASN A 12 -21.20 -15.97 10.63
CA ASN A 12 -21.01 -14.54 10.47
C ASN A 12 -19.73 -14.15 11.22
N PHE A 13 -18.67 -13.90 10.50
CA PHE A 13 -17.43 -13.42 11.09
C PHE A 13 -17.50 -11.90 11.18
N TYR A 14 -17.52 -11.39 12.41
CA TYR A 14 -17.37 -9.96 12.65
C TYR A 14 -15.89 -9.66 12.85
N ASP A 15 -15.33 -8.80 12.02
CA ASP A 15 -14.02 -8.22 12.30
C ASP A 15 -14.21 -7.21 13.43
N LEU A 16 -13.84 -7.62 14.63
CA LEU A 16 -13.99 -6.78 15.84
C LEU A 16 -13.06 -5.57 15.85
N PHE A 17 -12.03 -5.57 15.00
CA PHE A 17 -10.97 -4.54 14.98
C PHE A 17 -10.97 -3.69 13.70
N GLY A 18 -11.79 -4.03 12.72
CA GLY A 18 -11.88 -3.29 11.46
C GLY A 18 -12.95 -2.19 11.48
N PRO A 19 -12.77 -1.13 10.68
CA PRO A 19 -13.75 -0.06 10.55
C PRO A 19 -15.07 -0.52 9.90
N THR A 20 -15.09 -1.73 9.34
CA THR A 20 -16.26 -2.31 8.70
C THR A 20 -16.58 -3.69 9.31
N LYS A 21 -17.68 -3.78 10.02
CA LYS A 21 -18.26 -5.05 10.46
C LYS A 21 -18.74 -5.82 9.23
N ARG A 22 -17.91 -6.72 8.68
CA ARG A 22 -18.24 -7.53 7.51
C ARG A 22 -18.43 -8.98 7.91
N SER A 23 -19.56 -9.53 7.55
CA SER A 23 -19.73 -10.97 7.55
C SER A 23 -19.17 -11.55 6.25
N ARG A 24 -18.20 -12.45 6.33
CA ARG A 24 -17.66 -13.20 5.18
C ARG A 24 -18.18 -14.62 5.20
N LYS A 25 -19.42 -14.77 4.80
CA LYS A 25 -20.06 -16.09 4.68
C LYS A 25 -19.89 -16.62 3.26
N GLY A 26 -19.61 -17.90 3.11
CA GLY A 26 -19.54 -18.54 1.80
C GLY A 26 -18.21 -19.27 1.54
N ILE A 27 -18.01 -19.63 0.29
CA ILE A 27 -16.81 -20.33 -0.20
C ILE A 27 -15.81 -19.29 -0.75
N ASN A 28 -14.56 -19.46 -0.37
CA ASN A 28 -13.43 -18.71 -0.91
C ASN A 28 -12.40 -19.69 -1.46
N PHE A 29 -11.91 -19.47 -2.66
CA PHE A 29 -10.85 -20.26 -3.25
C PHE A 29 -9.83 -19.38 -3.98
N GLY A 30 -8.63 -19.89 -4.15
CA GLY A 30 -7.61 -19.22 -4.94
C GLY A 30 -6.63 -20.19 -5.55
N LEU A 31 -6.17 -19.82 -6.75
CA LEU A 31 -5.13 -20.48 -7.51
C LEU A 31 -4.03 -19.44 -7.76
N GLY A 32 -2.78 -19.82 -7.55
CA GLY A 32 -1.65 -18.93 -7.81
C GLY A 32 -0.47 -19.68 -8.44
N ILE A 33 0.21 -19.00 -9.34
CA ILE A 33 1.45 -19.44 -9.96
C ILE A 33 2.49 -18.36 -9.73
N ASN A 34 3.57 -18.70 -9.02
CA ASN A 34 4.72 -17.83 -8.85
C ASN A 34 5.91 -18.47 -9.58
N LYS A 35 6.46 -17.77 -10.56
CA LYS A 35 7.59 -18.24 -11.37
C LYS A 35 8.66 -17.15 -11.43
N SER A 36 9.87 -17.47 -11.01
CA SER A 36 11.03 -16.65 -11.32
C SER A 36 11.41 -16.94 -12.77
N LEU A 37 11.30 -15.92 -13.62
CA LEU A 37 11.64 -16.00 -15.04
C LEU A 37 13.14 -15.85 -15.23
N PHE A 38 13.75 -15.08 -14.34
CA PHE A 38 15.18 -14.80 -14.35
C PHE A 38 15.63 -14.54 -12.91
N SER A 39 16.70 -15.22 -12.49
CA SER A 39 17.30 -15.06 -11.16
C SER A 39 18.80 -15.16 -11.25
N ASP A 40 19.45 -14.01 -11.46
CA ASP A 40 20.90 -13.86 -11.49
C ASP A 40 21.28 -12.67 -10.62
N SER A 41 21.71 -12.93 -9.39
CA SER A 41 21.98 -11.89 -8.39
C SER A 41 22.92 -10.82 -8.92
N PRO A 42 22.59 -9.53 -8.81
CA PRO A 42 21.48 -8.91 -8.05
C PRO A 42 20.16 -8.74 -8.83
N LYS A 43 20.04 -9.34 -10.01
CA LYS A 43 18.88 -9.20 -10.89
C LYS A 43 17.90 -10.34 -10.65
N ASN A 44 16.62 -9.99 -10.57
CA ASN A 44 15.52 -10.95 -10.44
C ASN A 44 14.29 -10.43 -11.20
N LEU A 45 13.61 -11.33 -11.93
CA LEU A 45 12.34 -11.08 -12.59
C LEU A 45 11.35 -12.17 -12.20
N ASP A 46 10.31 -11.79 -11.47
CA ASP A 46 9.26 -12.69 -11.01
C ASP A 46 7.95 -12.41 -11.74
N LEU A 47 7.28 -13.49 -12.15
CA LEU A 47 5.92 -13.51 -12.65
C LEU A 47 5.01 -14.14 -11.61
N ASN A 48 3.95 -13.43 -11.23
CA ASN A 48 2.91 -13.93 -10.36
C ASN A 48 1.58 -13.86 -11.11
N LEU A 49 0.89 -15.00 -11.19
CA LEU A 49 -0.44 -15.11 -11.74
C LEU A 49 -1.36 -15.61 -10.63
N GLY A 50 -2.56 -15.07 -10.55
CA GLY A 50 -3.51 -15.53 -9.54
C GLY A 50 -4.96 -15.33 -9.98
N LEU A 51 -5.77 -16.28 -9.56
CA LEU A 51 -7.21 -16.27 -9.64
C LEU A 51 -7.74 -16.51 -8.24
N SER A 52 -8.62 -15.65 -7.74
CA SER A 52 -9.38 -15.89 -6.52
C SER A 52 -10.86 -15.73 -6.79
N GLY A 53 -11.68 -16.45 -6.04
CA GLY A 53 -13.12 -16.39 -6.17
C GLY A 53 -13.81 -16.52 -4.82
N TYR A 54 -14.99 -15.89 -4.75
CA TYR A 54 -15.89 -15.94 -3.61
C TYR A 54 -17.28 -16.29 -4.12
N TYR A 55 -17.93 -17.24 -3.45
CA TYR A 55 -19.28 -17.68 -3.77
C TYR A 55 -20.14 -17.69 -2.51
N GLY A 56 -21.38 -17.24 -2.63
CA GLY A 56 -22.32 -17.19 -1.52
C GLY A 56 -22.17 -15.98 -0.61
N LEU A 57 -21.55 -14.90 -1.10
CA LEU A 57 -21.51 -13.60 -0.44
C LEU A 57 -22.89 -12.92 -0.56
N ASN A 58 -23.86 -13.38 0.19
CA ASN A 58 -25.24 -12.87 0.13
C ASN A 58 -25.43 -11.48 0.74
N GLN A 59 -24.37 -10.82 1.20
CA GLN A 59 -24.46 -9.48 1.77
C GLN A 59 -23.40 -8.57 1.17
N SER A 60 -23.84 -7.64 0.35
CA SER A 60 -23.10 -6.42 0.08
C SER A 60 -22.80 -5.72 1.40
N PRO A 61 -21.60 -5.20 1.61
CA PRO A 61 -21.37 -4.30 2.71
C PRO A 61 -22.31 -3.10 2.55
N GLU A 62 -23.23 -2.93 3.45
CA GLU A 62 -23.98 -1.69 3.59
C GLU A 62 -23.01 -0.62 4.02
N PHE A 63 -22.55 0.18 3.08
CA PHE A 63 -21.92 1.46 3.39
C PHE A 63 -23.05 2.41 3.79
N GLN A 64 -23.29 2.55 5.07
CA GLN A 64 -24.06 3.68 5.61
C GLN A 64 -23.20 4.94 5.46
N GLN A 65 -23.21 5.52 4.29
CA GLN A 65 -22.91 6.94 4.15
C GLN A 65 -24.20 7.72 4.39
N ILE A 66 -24.21 8.50 5.42
CA ILE A 66 -25.25 9.49 5.71
C ILE A 66 -25.42 10.34 4.45
N ASN A 67 -26.61 10.30 3.82
CA ASN A 67 -27.05 11.08 2.64
C ASN A 67 -26.73 10.56 1.22
N PHE A 68 -26.39 9.29 1.03
CA PHE A 68 -26.33 8.72 -0.32
C PHE A 68 -27.25 7.50 -0.44
N GLU A 69 -28.00 7.42 -1.56
CA GLU A 69 -28.72 6.19 -1.90
C GLU A 69 -27.72 5.05 -2.05
N ASN A 70 -27.85 4.05 -1.19
CA ASN A 70 -26.98 2.88 -1.20
C ASN A 70 -27.27 2.05 -2.48
N LYS A 71 -26.37 2.09 -3.46
CA LYS A 71 -26.34 1.05 -4.48
C LYS A 71 -25.80 -0.21 -3.81
N THR A 72 -26.69 -1.09 -3.40
CA THR A 72 -26.36 -2.44 -2.96
C THR A 72 -25.91 -3.24 -4.19
N PHE A 73 -24.64 -3.59 -4.25
CA PHE A 73 -24.18 -4.61 -5.18
C PHE A 73 -24.52 -5.98 -4.59
N ASN A 74 -25.63 -6.53 -4.99
CA ASN A 74 -25.97 -7.90 -4.66
C ASN A 74 -25.22 -8.82 -5.62
N THR A 75 -24.17 -9.46 -5.17
CA THR A 75 -23.39 -10.39 -5.98
C THR A 75 -23.15 -11.68 -5.25
N ASP A 76 -23.64 -12.76 -5.81
CA ASP A 76 -23.41 -14.11 -5.29
C ASP A 76 -22.02 -14.64 -5.65
N ILE A 77 -21.42 -14.07 -6.70
CA ILE A 77 -20.15 -14.52 -7.26
C ILE A 77 -19.21 -13.32 -7.46
N PHE A 78 -18.02 -13.45 -6.96
CA PHE A 78 -16.92 -12.51 -7.18
C PHE A 78 -15.68 -13.28 -7.60
N TYR A 79 -15.09 -12.91 -8.73
CA TYR A 79 -13.78 -13.39 -9.17
C TYR A 79 -12.80 -12.24 -9.27
N ASN A 80 -11.55 -12.51 -8.95
CA ASN A 80 -10.44 -11.59 -9.15
C ASN A 80 -9.30 -12.31 -9.84
N LEU A 81 -8.96 -11.88 -11.04
CA LEU A 81 -7.81 -12.34 -11.83
C LEU A 81 -6.72 -11.28 -11.76
N TYR A 82 -5.47 -11.68 -11.54
CA TYR A 82 -4.34 -10.76 -11.61
C TYR A 82 -3.10 -11.41 -12.22
N SER A 83 -2.32 -10.57 -12.89
CA SER A 83 -0.98 -10.88 -13.37
C SER A 83 -0.04 -9.78 -12.92
N SER A 84 1.09 -10.14 -12.32
CA SER A 84 2.07 -9.19 -11.82
C SER A 84 3.48 -9.60 -12.23
N PHE A 85 4.21 -8.66 -12.84
CA PHE A 85 5.64 -8.74 -13.12
C PHE A 85 6.39 -7.86 -12.11
N VAL A 86 7.43 -8.41 -11.49
CA VAL A 86 8.26 -7.68 -10.54
C VAL A 86 9.73 -7.88 -10.92
N PHE A 87 10.36 -6.79 -11.37
CA PHE A 87 11.80 -6.75 -11.65
C PHE A 87 12.55 -6.07 -10.51
N ARG A 88 13.67 -6.64 -10.10
CA ARG A 88 14.57 -6.09 -9.08
C ARG A 88 16.00 -6.20 -9.55
N ASN A 89 16.75 -5.11 -9.45
CA ASN A 89 18.20 -5.05 -9.57
C ASN A 89 18.71 -4.08 -8.51
N LEU A 90 18.84 -4.55 -7.29
CA LEU A 90 19.10 -3.74 -6.12
C LEU A 90 20.45 -4.09 -5.52
N LYS A 91 21.25 -3.08 -5.21
CA LYS A 91 22.59 -3.24 -4.65
C LYS A 91 22.74 -2.46 -3.34
N ARG A 92 23.52 -3.03 -2.43
CA ARG A 92 23.93 -2.41 -1.18
C ARG A 92 25.42 -2.63 -0.96
N SER A 93 26.10 -1.65 -0.37
CA SER A 93 27.49 -1.80 0.03
C SER A 93 27.63 -2.57 1.33
N VAL A 94 28.83 -3.02 1.62
CA VAL A 94 29.13 -3.70 2.89
C VAL A 94 28.87 -2.74 4.05
N GLY A 95 28.04 -3.19 5.00
CA GLY A 95 27.65 -2.37 6.13
C GLY A 95 26.40 -1.51 5.91
N ALA A 96 25.86 -1.41 4.70
CA ALA A 96 24.60 -0.74 4.49
C ALA A 96 23.42 -1.50 5.12
N VAL A 97 22.49 -0.77 5.69
CA VAL A 97 21.28 -1.34 6.34
C VAL A 97 20.09 -1.41 5.36
N ASP A 98 20.15 -0.68 4.26
CA ASP A 98 19.14 -0.64 3.20
C ASP A 98 19.82 -0.68 1.82
N PHE A 99 19.05 -0.85 0.75
CA PHE A 99 19.57 -0.75 -0.61
C PHE A 99 19.96 0.71 -0.93
N GLU A 100 21.11 0.88 -1.58
CA GLU A 100 21.69 2.22 -1.86
C GLU A 100 21.54 2.61 -3.32
N LYS A 101 21.41 1.62 -4.23
CA LYS A 101 21.26 1.89 -5.66
C LYS A 101 20.55 0.76 -6.38
N GLY A 102 20.01 1.09 -7.53
CA GLY A 102 19.45 0.11 -8.46
C GLY A 102 18.05 0.48 -8.93
N ILE A 103 17.39 -0.53 -9.48
CA ILE A 103 16.06 -0.39 -10.07
C ILE A 103 15.15 -1.46 -9.47
N LYS A 104 13.95 -1.04 -9.06
CA LYS A 104 12.84 -1.95 -8.76
C LYS A 104 11.64 -1.48 -9.55
N SER A 105 11.04 -2.35 -10.33
CA SER A 105 9.80 -2.05 -11.04
C SER A 105 8.77 -3.14 -10.84
N SER A 106 7.52 -2.77 -10.89
CA SER A 106 6.41 -3.70 -10.89
C SER A 106 5.32 -3.24 -11.86
N LEU A 107 4.66 -4.19 -12.50
CA LEU A 107 3.49 -3.96 -13.30
C LEU A 107 2.46 -5.03 -12.95
N THR A 108 1.28 -4.62 -12.55
CA THR A 108 0.17 -5.51 -12.21
C THR A 108 -1.04 -5.14 -13.04
N VAL A 109 -1.59 -6.11 -13.73
CA VAL A 109 -2.88 -6.04 -14.41
C VAL A 109 -3.85 -6.90 -13.62
N SER A 110 -4.98 -6.39 -13.27
CA SER A 110 -6.01 -7.14 -12.53
C SER A 110 -7.40 -6.83 -13.08
N SER A 111 -8.30 -7.78 -12.94
CA SER A 111 -9.71 -7.59 -13.27
C SER A 111 -10.57 -8.29 -12.25
N ALA A 112 -11.45 -7.54 -11.60
CA ALA A 112 -12.54 -8.11 -10.84
C ALA A 112 -13.71 -8.40 -11.79
N TYR A 113 -14.43 -9.50 -11.51
CA TYR A 113 -15.69 -9.85 -12.17
C TYR A 113 -16.77 -10.03 -11.13
N THR A 114 -17.85 -9.29 -11.25
CA THR A 114 -19.00 -9.40 -10.37
C THR A 114 -20.24 -8.81 -11.04
N ALA A 115 -21.43 -9.31 -10.70
CA ALA A 115 -22.70 -8.85 -11.26
C ALA A 115 -22.72 -8.76 -12.80
N GLY A 116 -22.06 -9.71 -13.48
CA GLY A 116 -22.01 -9.76 -14.95
C GLY A 116 -21.00 -8.84 -15.62
N ASN A 117 -20.24 -8.03 -14.85
CA ASN A 117 -19.32 -7.02 -15.38
C ASN A 117 -17.86 -7.30 -15.00
N PHE A 118 -16.95 -6.91 -15.90
CA PHE A 118 -15.51 -6.90 -15.68
C PHE A 118 -15.02 -5.51 -15.32
N PHE A 119 -14.11 -5.45 -14.35
CA PHE A 119 -13.52 -4.21 -13.83
C PHE A 119 -11.98 -4.24 -13.97
N PRO A 120 -11.45 -4.04 -15.19
CA PRO A 120 -10.01 -4.11 -15.44
C PRO A 120 -9.30 -2.89 -14.89
N LYS A 121 -8.13 -3.14 -14.27
CA LYS A 121 -7.21 -2.14 -13.73
C LYS A 121 -5.77 -2.49 -14.07
N VAL A 122 -4.96 -1.47 -14.27
CA VAL A 122 -3.51 -1.57 -14.36
C VAL A 122 -2.87 -0.67 -13.32
N GLN A 123 -1.81 -1.17 -12.70
CA GLN A 123 -0.98 -0.39 -11.80
C GLN A 123 0.48 -0.77 -11.98
N GLY A 124 1.35 0.20 -11.77
CA GLY A 124 2.78 -0.03 -11.85
C GLY A 124 3.57 0.83 -10.89
N SER A 125 4.81 0.43 -10.64
CA SER A 125 5.77 1.23 -9.90
C SER A 125 7.15 1.15 -10.53
N LEU A 126 7.93 2.23 -10.35
CA LEU A 126 9.33 2.31 -10.78
C LEU A 126 10.12 3.08 -9.73
N ASP A 127 10.99 2.37 -9.02
CA ASP A 127 11.92 2.94 -8.05
C ASP A 127 13.32 2.98 -8.66
N LEU A 128 13.94 4.14 -8.69
CA LEU A 128 15.29 4.39 -9.17
C LEU A 128 16.15 4.88 -8.00
N GLY A 129 17.22 4.15 -7.68
CA GLY A 129 18.12 4.44 -6.57
C GLY A 129 19.51 4.79 -7.03
N PHE A 130 20.07 5.84 -6.45
CA PHE A 130 21.40 6.38 -6.72
C PHE A 130 22.19 6.51 -5.41
N SER A 131 23.36 5.87 -5.33
CA SER A 131 24.28 6.10 -4.20
C SER A 131 24.88 7.48 -4.30
N LEU A 132 24.95 8.17 -3.18
CA LEU A 132 25.62 9.47 -3.07
C LEU A 132 27.08 9.29 -2.61
N PRO A 133 27.93 10.34 -2.74
CA PRO A 133 29.34 10.27 -2.35
C PRO A 133 29.58 9.96 -0.86
N VAL A 134 28.64 10.33 0.01
CA VAL A 134 28.70 10.00 1.43
C VAL A 134 28.33 8.53 1.62
N LYS A 135 29.15 7.76 2.32
CA LYS A 135 28.92 6.33 2.58
C LYS A 135 27.53 6.09 3.17
N HIS A 136 26.85 5.07 2.65
CA HIS A 136 25.52 4.66 3.10
C HIS A 136 24.43 5.73 2.95
N THR A 137 24.63 6.65 2.01
CA THR A 137 23.63 7.65 1.63
C THR A 137 23.13 7.36 0.23
N ALA A 138 21.82 7.37 0.06
CA ALA A 138 21.18 7.10 -1.22
C ALA A 138 20.01 8.03 -1.48
N LEU A 139 19.86 8.43 -2.74
CA LEU A 139 18.71 9.15 -3.25
C LEU A 139 17.83 8.19 -4.04
N TRP A 140 16.56 8.13 -3.72
CA TRP A 140 15.58 7.31 -4.41
C TRP A 140 14.50 8.19 -5.03
N LEU A 141 14.22 7.93 -6.31
CA LEU A 141 13.03 8.44 -6.99
C LEU A 141 12.04 7.26 -7.12
N ARG A 142 10.90 7.35 -6.45
CA ARG A 142 9.87 6.32 -6.42
C ARG A 142 8.62 6.81 -7.11
N ASN A 143 8.28 6.17 -8.22
CA ASN A 143 7.10 6.50 -9.00
C ASN A 143 6.10 5.36 -8.92
N ALA A 144 4.82 5.71 -8.92
CA ALA A 144 3.74 4.73 -9.04
C ALA A 144 2.58 5.34 -9.83
N PHE A 145 1.87 4.51 -10.56
CA PHE A 145 0.69 4.90 -11.30
C PHE A 145 -0.38 3.82 -11.25
N GLY A 146 -1.59 4.22 -11.48
CA GLY A 146 -2.72 3.30 -11.66
C GLY A 146 -3.80 3.90 -12.53
N ASN A 147 -4.43 3.05 -13.31
CA ASN A 147 -5.53 3.41 -14.18
C ASN A 147 -6.61 2.34 -14.14
N SER A 148 -7.85 2.76 -13.97
CA SER A 148 -9.04 1.92 -14.10
C SER A 148 -9.75 2.23 -15.41
N PHE A 149 -10.04 1.20 -16.19
CA PHE A 149 -10.61 1.34 -17.55
C PHE A 149 -12.14 1.40 -17.56
N THR A 150 -12.78 1.32 -16.41
CA THR A 150 -14.24 1.29 -16.33
C THR A 150 -14.81 2.71 -16.20
N LYS A 151 -15.92 2.95 -16.88
CA LYS A 151 -16.64 4.25 -16.80
C LYS A 151 -17.45 4.38 -15.52
N GLU A 152 -17.94 3.28 -14.98
CA GLU A 152 -18.78 3.26 -13.79
C GLU A 152 -17.99 3.54 -12.51
N VAL A 153 -18.58 4.34 -11.64
CA VAL A 153 -18.07 4.57 -10.28
C VAL A 153 -18.43 3.37 -9.41
N ASN A 154 -17.48 2.46 -9.24
CA ASN A 154 -17.65 1.21 -8.54
C ASN A 154 -16.49 1.01 -7.52
N PRO A 155 -16.72 0.46 -6.32
CA PRO A 155 -15.64 0.18 -5.38
C PRO A 155 -14.49 -0.67 -5.94
N PHE A 156 -14.77 -1.55 -6.90
CA PHE A 156 -13.76 -2.40 -7.54
C PHE A 156 -12.88 -1.67 -8.55
N THR A 157 -13.28 -0.47 -8.98
CA THR A 157 -12.55 0.33 -9.97
C THR A 157 -11.63 1.36 -9.34
N ARG A 158 -11.64 1.52 -8.02
CA ARG A 158 -10.93 2.58 -7.31
C ARG A 158 -9.63 2.09 -6.69
N PHE A 159 -8.69 3.01 -6.53
CA PHE A 159 -7.46 2.85 -5.76
C PHE A 159 -7.59 3.66 -4.48
N GLY A 160 -7.42 3.02 -3.33
CA GLY A 160 -7.46 3.69 -2.03
C GLY A 160 -6.06 3.99 -1.51
N PHE A 161 -5.84 5.18 -0.96
CA PHE A 161 -4.58 5.57 -0.37
C PHE A 161 -4.68 5.58 1.15
N ALA A 162 -3.68 4.94 1.79
CA ALA A 162 -3.48 4.96 3.22
C ALA A 162 -2.40 5.98 3.60
N SER A 163 -2.38 6.36 4.85
CA SER A 163 -1.39 7.23 5.46
C SER A 163 -0.02 6.55 5.64
N PHE A 164 0.71 6.79 6.72
CA PHE A 164 1.97 6.10 7.03
C PHE A 164 1.81 4.57 7.11
N GLY A 165 0.66 4.10 7.56
CA GLY A 165 0.28 2.70 7.58
C GLY A 165 0.81 1.87 8.76
N ASN A 166 1.68 2.43 9.60
CA ASN A 166 2.31 1.72 10.71
C ASN A 166 2.20 2.53 12.01
N ASN A 167 1.06 2.48 12.69
CA ASN A 167 0.85 3.20 13.94
C ASN A 167 0.56 2.27 15.11
N PHE A 168 1.18 1.08 15.14
CA PHE A 168 0.93 0.04 16.16
C PHE A 168 2.03 -1.03 16.12
N VAL A 169 1.91 -2.00 16.99
CA VAL A 169 2.77 -3.20 16.99
C VAL A 169 2.27 -4.17 15.93
N ASP A 170 3.11 -4.47 14.94
CA ASP A 170 2.78 -5.39 13.85
C ASP A 170 4.02 -6.08 13.26
N ASN A 171 3.79 -7.02 12.36
CA ASN A 171 4.81 -7.71 11.57
C ASN A 171 4.98 -7.12 10.15
N ALA A 172 4.38 -5.98 9.86
CA ALA A 172 4.44 -5.39 8.53
C ALA A 172 5.84 -4.88 8.15
N ALA A 173 6.07 -4.68 6.89
CA ALA A 173 7.34 -4.16 6.39
C ALA A 173 7.65 -2.76 6.94
N SER A 174 8.91 -2.46 7.20
CA SER A 174 9.33 -1.10 7.55
C SER A 174 9.13 -0.15 6.38
N LYS A 175 8.93 1.13 6.67
CA LYS A 175 8.78 2.17 5.65
C LYS A 175 7.58 1.92 4.73
N MET A 176 6.41 1.74 5.35
CA MET A 176 5.15 1.54 4.63
C MET A 176 4.81 2.68 3.67
N TYR A 177 5.31 3.91 3.90
CA TYR A 177 5.16 5.03 2.98
C TYR A 177 5.76 4.78 1.58
N ARG A 178 6.64 3.78 1.43
CA ARG A 178 7.20 3.33 0.13
C ARG A 178 6.20 2.55 -0.72
N ASN A 179 5.11 2.06 -0.13
CA ASN A 179 4.12 1.29 -0.87
C ASN A 179 3.40 2.16 -1.90
N THR A 180 2.97 1.52 -2.98
CA THR A 180 2.23 2.17 -4.08
C THR A 180 1.06 3.00 -3.58
N PHE A 181 0.29 2.48 -2.63
CA PHE A 181 -0.93 3.08 -2.11
C PHE A 181 -0.77 3.80 -0.77
N ALA A 182 0.45 4.07 -0.35
CA ALA A 182 0.68 4.87 0.86
C ALA A 182 1.08 6.31 0.48
N PHE A 183 0.54 7.28 1.21
CA PHE A 183 0.93 8.67 1.12
C PHE A 183 0.94 9.29 2.52
N ALA A 184 2.12 9.32 3.13
CA ALA A 184 2.31 9.76 4.50
C ALA A 184 1.90 11.22 4.72
N GLY A 185 1.32 11.51 5.88
CA GLY A 185 0.81 12.83 6.24
C GLY A 185 -0.69 12.99 6.03
N LEU A 186 -1.34 12.07 5.30
CA LEU A 186 -2.77 12.06 5.17
C LEU A 186 -3.37 11.32 6.37
N THR A 187 -3.81 12.05 7.36
CA THR A 187 -4.51 11.50 8.52
C THR A 187 -5.78 10.78 8.06
N TYR A 188 -6.07 9.65 8.65
CA TYR A 188 -7.33 8.95 8.46
C TYR A 188 -8.44 9.70 9.21
N ASP A 189 -8.78 10.88 8.72
CA ASP A 189 -9.98 11.57 9.14
C ASP A 189 -11.17 10.89 8.45
N ALA A 190 -12.21 10.56 9.18
CA ALA A 190 -13.36 9.80 8.70
C ALA A 190 -14.02 10.39 7.43
N ASP A 191 -13.72 11.64 7.11
CA ASP A 191 -14.24 12.34 5.94
C ASP A 191 -13.40 12.23 4.67
N ILE A 192 -12.19 11.61 4.71
CA ILE A 192 -11.27 11.63 3.57
C ILE A 192 -10.56 10.28 3.39
N SER A 193 -11.27 9.29 2.91
CA SER A 193 -10.62 8.21 2.20
C SER A 193 -10.22 8.76 0.81
N ILE A 194 -8.92 9.00 0.59
CA ILE A 194 -8.46 9.36 -0.75
C ILE A 194 -8.61 8.15 -1.65
N ILE A 195 -9.60 8.22 -2.48
CA ILE A 195 -9.96 7.20 -3.44
C ILE A 195 -9.73 7.81 -4.82
N ALA A 196 -9.08 7.08 -5.71
CA ALA A 196 -8.81 7.54 -7.07
C ALA A 196 -9.21 6.50 -8.11
N LYS A 197 -9.73 6.94 -9.24
CA LYS A 197 -9.90 6.12 -10.44
C LYS A 197 -8.58 5.98 -11.18
N ASN A 198 -7.86 7.11 -11.30
CA ASN A 198 -6.52 7.17 -11.87
C ASN A 198 -5.61 7.94 -10.92
N PHE A 199 -4.36 7.53 -10.85
CA PHE A 199 -3.39 8.24 -10.03
C PHE A 199 -1.98 8.19 -10.62
N TYR A 200 -1.20 9.19 -10.24
CA TYR A 200 0.24 9.21 -10.41
C TYR A 200 0.89 9.73 -9.12
N LYS A 201 1.84 8.98 -8.60
CA LYS A 201 2.58 9.30 -7.38
C LYS A 201 4.07 9.35 -7.66
N THR A 202 4.75 10.38 -7.15
CA THR A 202 6.20 10.49 -7.15
C THR A 202 6.66 10.81 -5.74
N VAL A 203 7.67 10.10 -5.25
CA VAL A 203 8.32 10.36 -3.96
C VAL A 203 9.82 10.41 -4.18
N VAL A 204 10.45 11.49 -3.74
CA VAL A 204 11.89 11.61 -3.61
C VAL A 204 12.25 11.27 -2.17
N GLU A 205 13.14 10.32 -1.97
CA GLU A 205 13.57 9.85 -0.66
C GLU A 205 15.09 9.95 -0.54
N LEU A 206 15.55 10.59 0.52
CA LEU A 206 16.95 10.64 0.92
C LEU A 206 17.16 9.70 2.11
N SER A 207 17.86 8.60 1.88
CA SER A 207 18.32 7.70 2.93
C SER A 207 19.67 8.22 3.47
N LEU A 208 19.73 8.47 4.77
CA LEU A 208 20.93 8.97 5.44
C LEU A 208 21.78 7.82 6.00
N PRO A 209 23.06 8.06 6.34
CA PRO A 209 23.91 7.04 6.92
C PRO A 209 23.31 6.50 8.24
N PRO A 210 23.39 5.19 8.50
CA PRO A 210 22.94 4.65 9.76
C PRO A 210 23.85 5.08 10.91
N ILE A 211 23.24 5.57 11.98
CA ILE A 211 23.93 5.86 13.24
C ILE A 211 24.07 4.55 13.99
N ARG A 212 25.31 4.11 14.21
CA ARG A 212 25.59 2.80 14.86
C ARG A 212 25.93 2.98 16.32
N TYR A 213 25.36 2.12 17.13
CA TYR A 213 25.58 2.11 18.58
C TYR A 213 26.46 0.94 18.98
N ARG A 214 27.45 1.18 19.85
CA ARG A 214 28.30 0.10 20.39
C ARG A 214 27.83 -0.40 21.76
N LYS A 215 27.29 0.49 22.58
CA LYS A 215 26.89 0.22 23.97
C LYS A 215 25.64 1.03 24.35
N PHE A 216 24.70 1.15 23.46
CA PHE A 216 23.47 1.88 23.75
C PHE A 216 22.35 0.89 24.08
N GLY A 217 22.03 0.81 25.38
CA GLY A 217 21.01 -0.08 25.84
C GLY A 217 20.88 -0.04 27.36
N PHE A 218 19.78 -0.57 27.85
CA PHE A 218 19.49 -0.70 29.26
C PHE A 218 18.86 -2.06 29.52
N PHE A 219 19.35 -2.77 30.55
CA PHE A 219 18.91 -4.08 30.96
C PHE A 219 18.99 -5.09 29.78
N ASN A 220 17.88 -5.56 29.26
CA ASN A 220 17.81 -6.53 28.16
C ASN A 220 17.37 -5.91 26.83
N LEU A 221 17.47 -4.60 26.67
CA LEU A 221 17.12 -3.85 25.48
C LEU A 221 18.34 -3.09 24.93
N PHE A 222 18.79 -3.42 23.72
CA PHE A 222 19.94 -2.82 23.08
C PHE A 222 19.59 -2.30 21.70
N ALA A 223 19.98 -1.06 21.39
CA ALA A 223 19.92 -0.53 20.04
C ALA A 223 21.22 -0.82 19.29
N THR A 224 21.10 -1.29 18.05
CA THR A 224 22.26 -1.59 17.19
C THR A 224 22.55 -0.45 16.22
N TYR A 225 21.53 0.11 15.61
CA TYR A 225 21.63 1.29 14.76
C TYR A 225 20.29 2.00 14.64
N SER A 226 20.34 3.28 14.27
CA SER A 226 19.19 4.03 13.79
C SER A 226 19.42 4.48 12.35
N HIS A 227 18.43 4.32 11.50
CA HIS A 227 18.48 4.66 10.07
C HIS A 227 17.46 5.75 9.74
N PRO A 228 17.87 7.01 9.64
CA PRO A 228 16.99 8.10 9.28
C PRO A 228 16.77 8.18 7.77
N THR A 229 15.56 8.53 7.38
CA THR A 229 15.17 8.83 6.00
C THR A 229 14.31 10.08 5.97
N ILE A 230 14.47 10.89 4.92
CA ILE A 230 13.67 12.08 4.66
C ILE A 230 13.02 11.87 3.31
N PHE A 231 11.79 12.28 3.16
CA PHE A 231 11.08 12.15 1.90
C PHE A 231 10.18 13.34 1.61
N ALA A 232 9.98 13.59 0.33
CA ALA A 232 8.97 14.51 -0.18
C ALA A 232 8.27 13.87 -1.38
N GLY A 233 6.99 14.09 -1.51
CA GLY A 233 6.21 13.45 -2.56
C GLY A 233 5.09 14.31 -3.11
N ASN A 234 4.62 13.87 -4.27
CA ASN A 234 3.47 14.41 -4.95
C ASN A 234 2.54 13.26 -5.36
N LEU A 235 1.25 13.40 -5.10
CA LEU A 235 0.20 12.47 -5.50
C LEU A 235 -0.86 13.26 -6.29
N PHE A 236 -0.98 12.94 -7.55
CA PHE A 236 -2.05 13.39 -8.42
C PHE A 236 -3.13 12.31 -8.49
N THR A 237 -4.38 12.68 -8.26
CA THR A 237 -5.53 11.77 -8.34
C THR A 237 -6.57 12.35 -9.26
N LYS A 238 -7.09 11.52 -10.15
CA LYS A 238 -8.25 11.83 -10.97
C LYS A 238 -9.43 10.98 -10.52
N ASN A 239 -10.52 11.63 -10.18
CA ASN A 239 -11.73 11.01 -9.69
C ASN A 239 -12.90 11.34 -10.57
N GLN A 240 -13.86 10.44 -10.56
CA GLN A 240 -15.18 10.63 -11.15
C GLN A 240 -16.20 10.25 -10.07
N GLU A 241 -17.09 11.17 -9.76
CA GLU A 241 -18.24 10.93 -8.89
C GLU A 241 -19.51 11.02 -9.73
N SER A 242 -20.41 10.06 -9.55
CA SER A 242 -21.76 10.14 -10.07
C SER A 242 -22.73 10.29 -8.91
N PHE A 243 -23.54 11.31 -8.96
CA PHE A 243 -24.63 11.51 -8.01
C PHE A 243 -25.93 11.82 -8.77
N PHE A 244 -27.03 11.46 -8.13
CA PHE A 244 -28.35 11.70 -8.70
C PHE A 244 -28.82 13.07 -8.21
N LYS A 245 -29.03 14.01 -9.15
CA LYS A 245 -29.56 15.34 -8.87
C LYS A 245 -30.66 15.68 -9.87
N ASP A 246 -31.81 16.10 -9.36
CA ASP A 246 -32.95 16.55 -10.15
C ASP A 246 -33.41 15.53 -11.21
N GLY A 247 -33.45 14.24 -10.83
CA GLY A 247 -33.88 13.14 -11.73
C GLY A 247 -32.86 12.73 -12.77
N LYS A 248 -31.62 13.25 -12.73
CA LYS A 248 -30.53 12.93 -13.69
C LYS A 248 -29.27 12.48 -12.97
N ASN A 249 -28.57 11.51 -13.56
CA ASN A 249 -27.21 11.19 -13.14
C ASN A 249 -26.28 12.31 -13.58
N VAL A 250 -25.67 12.99 -12.63
CA VAL A 250 -24.65 14.01 -12.87
C VAL A 250 -23.29 13.36 -12.59
N GLU A 251 -22.40 13.36 -13.56
CA GLU A 251 -21.01 12.93 -13.39
C GLU A 251 -20.15 14.17 -13.16
N LEU A 252 -19.39 14.16 -12.08
CA LEU A 252 -18.38 15.18 -11.80
C LEU A 252 -17.00 14.54 -11.88
N ASP A 253 -16.21 15.03 -12.81
CA ASP A 253 -14.77 14.75 -12.84
C ASP A 253 -14.05 15.82 -12.00
N TYR A 254 -13.20 15.38 -11.08
CA TYR A 254 -12.36 16.30 -10.33
C TYR A 254 -10.96 15.73 -10.14
N ASP A 255 -10.00 16.61 -10.31
CA ASP A 255 -8.59 16.32 -10.10
C ASP A 255 -8.14 16.89 -8.76
N GLN A 256 -7.32 16.15 -8.04
CA GLN A 256 -6.73 16.61 -6.78
C GLN A 256 -5.23 16.35 -6.77
N THR A 257 -4.50 17.31 -6.23
CA THR A 257 -3.05 17.19 -6.03
C THR A 257 -2.74 17.29 -4.55
N TYR A 258 -1.99 16.31 -4.06
CA TYR A 258 -1.46 16.30 -2.71
C TYR A 258 0.05 16.32 -2.76
N LYS A 259 0.65 17.13 -1.90
CA LYS A 259 2.11 17.19 -1.70
C LYS A 259 2.40 16.80 -0.28
N ASN A 260 3.51 16.12 -0.04
CA ASN A 260 3.93 15.85 1.32
C ASN A 260 5.44 16.03 1.51
N ILE A 261 5.79 16.21 2.77
CA ILE A 261 7.17 16.14 3.27
C ILE A 261 7.14 15.39 4.60
N GLY A 262 8.16 14.59 4.85
CA GLY A 262 8.23 13.86 6.10
C GLY A 262 9.58 13.21 6.34
N PHE A 263 9.71 12.60 7.51
CA PHE A 263 10.86 11.80 7.87
C PHE A 263 10.42 10.54 8.62
N GLN A 264 11.28 9.54 8.62
CA GLN A 264 11.16 8.34 9.42
C GLN A 264 12.53 7.92 9.92
N VAL A 265 12.58 7.48 11.17
CA VAL A 265 13.77 6.88 11.79
C VAL A 265 13.43 5.47 12.23
N ASP A 266 14.15 4.49 11.70
CA ASP A 266 14.02 3.09 12.08
C ASP A 266 15.20 2.71 12.98
N THR A 267 14.93 2.36 14.22
CA THR A 267 15.91 1.91 15.20
C THR A 267 15.84 0.40 15.37
N LYS A 268 16.92 -0.28 15.02
CA LYS A 268 17.03 -1.72 15.20
C LYS A 268 17.35 -2.04 16.66
N LEU A 269 16.46 -2.79 17.29
CA LEU A 269 16.55 -3.20 18.67
C LEU A 269 16.82 -4.71 18.78
N VAL A 270 17.55 -5.10 19.81
CA VAL A 270 17.66 -6.48 20.27
C VAL A 270 17.12 -6.52 21.67
N MET A 271 16.04 -7.28 21.88
CA MET A 271 15.39 -7.47 23.17
C MET A 271 15.67 -8.88 23.68
N PHE A 272 15.91 -8.99 24.99
CA PHE A 272 16.19 -10.27 25.66
C PHE A 272 17.30 -11.10 24.98
N SER A 273 18.29 -10.43 24.38
CA SER A 273 19.44 -11.02 23.64
C SER A 273 19.08 -11.83 22.39
N HIS A 274 17.83 -12.10 22.09
CA HIS A 274 17.41 -12.96 20.98
C HIS A 274 16.36 -12.33 20.08
N LEU A 275 15.46 -11.52 20.61
CA LEU A 275 14.36 -10.95 19.84
C LEU A 275 14.82 -9.69 19.09
N SER A 276 14.95 -9.84 17.77
CA SER A 276 15.34 -8.75 16.90
C SER A 276 14.09 -7.98 16.44
N SER A 277 13.93 -6.75 16.90
CA SER A 277 12.79 -5.90 16.56
C SER A 277 13.24 -4.59 15.90
N THR A 278 12.29 -3.85 15.35
CA THR A 278 12.53 -2.52 14.77
C THR A 278 11.51 -1.54 15.34
N PHE A 279 11.99 -0.55 16.06
CA PHE A 279 11.20 0.59 16.48
C PHE A 279 11.27 1.67 15.41
N SER A 280 10.14 2.09 14.90
CA SER A 280 10.03 3.14 13.90
C SER A 280 9.27 4.33 14.46
N PHE A 281 9.80 5.51 14.20
CA PHE A 281 9.19 6.79 14.53
C PHE A 281 9.22 7.67 13.28
N GLY A 282 8.13 8.35 12.99
CA GLY A 282 8.05 9.21 11.82
C GLY A 282 7.05 10.34 11.99
N TRP A 283 7.21 11.33 11.15
CA TRP A 283 6.30 12.46 11.01
C TRP A 283 6.20 12.84 9.56
N ALA A 284 5.01 13.21 9.13
CA ALA A 284 4.78 13.76 7.81
C ALA A 284 3.69 14.84 7.85
N LYS A 285 3.83 15.79 6.95
CA LYS A 285 2.83 16.82 6.67
C LYS A 285 2.43 16.73 5.22
N ALA A 286 1.12 16.66 4.96
CA ALA A 286 0.57 16.69 3.61
C ALA A 286 -0.23 17.97 3.39
N PHE A 287 -0.19 18.44 2.16
CA PHE A 287 -0.80 19.69 1.70
C PHE A 287 -1.73 19.36 0.53
N SER A 288 -2.93 19.90 0.57
CA SER A 288 -3.84 19.94 -0.57
C SER A 288 -4.33 21.37 -0.76
N ASP A 289 -4.99 21.64 -1.88
CA ASP A 289 -5.53 22.98 -2.15
C ASP A 289 -6.58 23.45 -1.13
N LYS A 290 -7.19 22.50 -0.41
CA LYS A 290 -8.28 22.79 0.56
C LYS A 290 -7.84 22.73 2.01
N LYS A 291 -6.90 21.85 2.38
CA LYS A 291 -6.56 21.57 3.78
C LYS A 291 -5.13 21.05 3.90
N ASN A 292 -4.52 21.33 5.04
CA ASN A 292 -3.24 20.75 5.44
C ASN A 292 -3.49 19.63 6.46
N TYR A 293 -2.73 18.57 6.36
CA TYR A 293 -2.80 17.41 7.23
C TYR A 293 -1.44 17.17 7.85
N GLN A 294 -1.41 16.58 9.02
CA GLN A 294 -0.18 16.12 9.64
C GLN A 294 -0.40 14.78 10.33
N GLU A 295 0.63 13.97 10.34
CA GLU A 295 0.57 12.63 10.90
C GLU A 295 1.86 12.28 11.62
N TRP A 296 1.73 11.66 12.79
CA TRP A 296 2.82 11.02 13.52
C TRP A 296 2.68 9.52 13.38
N MET A 297 3.79 8.83 13.30
CA MET A 297 3.85 7.38 13.23
C MET A 297 4.76 6.83 14.30
N VAL A 298 4.26 5.86 15.05
CA VAL A 298 5.05 5.04 15.98
C VAL A 298 4.72 3.58 15.71
N SER A 299 5.74 2.75 15.53
CA SER A 299 5.56 1.34 15.24
C SER A 299 6.66 0.51 15.86
N LEU A 300 6.33 -0.67 16.37
CA LEU A 300 7.28 -1.68 16.84
C LEU A 300 7.02 -2.98 16.09
N LYS A 301 8.05 -3.49 15.41
CA LYS A 301 8.00 -4.74 14.63
C LYS A 301 8.89 -5.79 15.22
N PHE A 302 8.41 -6.99 15.20
CA PHE A 302 9.14 -8.18 15.65
C PHE A 302 9.69 -9.00 14.49
#